data_b239a99f3bc4250f02b9379ebf8ccdf7
#
_entry.id   b239a99f3bc4250f02b9379ebf8ccdf7
#
_cell.length_a   1.000
_cell.length_b   1.000
_cell.length_c   1.000
_cell.angle_alpha   90.00
_cell.angle_beta   90.00
_cell.angle_gamma   90.00
#
_symmetry.space_group_name_H-M   'P 1'
#
loop_
_entity.id
_entity.type
_entity.pdbx_description
1 polymer ?
#
loop_
_entity_poly.entity_id
_entity_poly.type
_entity_poly.pdbx_seq_one_letter_code
_entity_poly.pdbx_strand_id
1 'polypeptide(L)'
;MITLNELKSHLWASANLLRGKIDSSDFKNYIFGLLFYKRLSDTFDEEHAKLTEKVGEQMAKQRDMYPHFYLPDNCRWKDVLSQSTNIGEKINDVFAQITRDNSPKLDGILDRIDFNDKEVLSDETLSELIQHFNKIPLGNEAV
;
A
#
# COMPACT_ATOMS: atom_id res chain seq x y z
N MET A 1 -4.97 -17.95 6.18
CA MET A 1 -3.71 -17.70 5.44
C MET A 1 -3.98 -17.71 3.94
N ILE A 2 -3.50 -16.70 3.24
CA ILE A 2 -3.68 -16.64 1.79
C ILE A 2 -2.74 -17.63 1.09
N THR A 3 -3.28 -18.36 0.12
CA THR A 3 -2.47 -19.30 -0.68
C THR A 3 -1.89 -18.58 -1.89
N LEU A 4 -0.85 -19.19 -2.50
CA LEU A 4 -0.28 -18.65 -3.74
C LEU A 4 -1.32 -18.55 -4.86
N ASN A 5 -2.18 -19.56 -4.98
CA ASN A 5 -3.23 -19.56 -6.00
C ASN A 5 -4.26 -18.46 -5.76
N GLU A 6 -4.64 -18.23 -4.50
CA GLU A 6 -5.54 -17.13 -4.16
C GLU A 6 -4.92 -15.78 -4.50
N LEU A 7 -3.63 -15.60 -4.18
CA LEU A 7 -2.92 -14.38 -4.52
C LEU A 7 -2.87 -14.16 -6.04
N LYS A 8 -2.55 -15.21 -6.81
CA LYS A 8 -2.57 -15.13 -8.27
C LYS A 8 -3.92 -14.72 -8.82
N SER A 9 -5.00 -15.28 -8.26
CA SER A 9 -6.38 -14.93 -8.67
C SER A 9 -6.68 -13.46 -8.40
N HIS A 10 -6.24 -12.95 -7.25
CA HIS A 10 -6.42 -11.54 -6.91
C HIS A 10 -5.63 -10.62 -7.85
N LEU A 11 -4.41 -11.02 -8.22
CA LEU A 11 -3.60 -10.23 -9.14
C LEU A 11 -4.21 -10.20 -10.54
N TRP A 12 -4.73 -11.32 -11.03
CA TRP A 12 -5.44 -11.39 -12.30
C TRP A 12 -6.69 -10.49 -12.28
N ALA A 13 -7.45 -10.52 -11.18
CA ALA A 13 -8.64 -9.68 -11.03
C ALA A 13 -8.26 -8.20 -11.04
N SER A 14 -7.14 -7.81 -10.40
CA SER A 14 -6.69 -6.43 -10.41
C SER A 14 -6.31 -5.97 -11.81
N ALA A 15 -5.65 -6.84 -12.59
CA ALA A 15 -5.32 -6.54 -13.99
C ALA A 15 -6.59 -6.35 -14.82
N ASN A 16 -7.64 -7.13 -14.56
CA ASN A 16 -8.92 -6.99 -15.25
C ASN A 16 -9.60 -5.65 -14.96
N LEU A 17 -9.42 -5.10 -13.75
CA LEU A 17 -9.95 -3.77 -13.41
C LEU A 17 -9.31 -2.67 -14.25
N LEU A 18 -8.06 -2.86 -14.66
CA LEU A 18 -7.33 -1.88 -15.46
C LEU A 18 -7.49 -2.08 -16.96
N ARG A 19 -7.98 -3.23 -17.38
CA ARG A 19 -8.10 -3.57 -18.81
C ARG A 19 -9.05 -2.61 -19.51
N GLY A 20 -8.57 -2.05 -20.62
CA GLY A 20 -9.33 -1.07 -21.37
C GLY A 20 -9.25 0.35 -20.83
N LYS A 21 -8.61 0.56 -19.67
CA LYS A 21 -8.48 1.88 -19.04
C LYS A 21 -7.08 2.45 -19.19
N ILE A 22 -6.07 1.59 -19.10
CA ILE A 22 -4.67 1.97 -19.29
C ILE A 22 -3.98 0.94 -20.17
N ASP A 23 -2.77 1.28 -20.67
CA ASP A 23 -1.96 0.37 -21.45
C ASP A 23 -1.52 -0.81 -20.57
N SER A 24 -1.61 -2.01 -21.13
CA SER A 24 -1.22 -3.23 -20.41
C SER A 24 0.24 -3.22 -19.94
N SER A 25 1.10 -2.47 -20.64
CA SER A 25 2.50 -2.33 -20.24
C SER A 25 2.66 -1.60 -18.91
N ASP A 26 1.64 -0.82 -18.50
CA ASP A 26 1.66 -0.04 -17.25
C ASP A 26 1.00 -0.76 -16.09
N PHE A 27 0.26 -1.84 -16.33
CA PHE A 27 -0.44 -2.59 -15.28
C PHE A 27 0.50 -3.00 -14.15
N LYS A 28 1.66 -3.53 -14.53
CA LYS A 28 2.65 -4.06 -13.59
C LYS A 28 3.06 -3.05 -12.53
N ASN A 29 3.30 -1.81 -12.94
CA ASN A 29 3.77 -0.78 -12.01
C ASN A 29 2.72 -0.43 -10.97
N TYR A 30 1.47 -0.23 -11.42
CA TYR A 30 0.39 0.13 -10.49
C TYR A 30 0.03 -1.00 -9.56
N ILE A 31 -0.09 -2.22 -10.10
CA ILE A 31 -0.44 -3.40 -9.31
C ILE A 31 0.67 -3.70 -8.31
N PHE A 32 1.93 -3.68 -8.75
CA PHE A 32 3.07 -3.98 -7.88
C PHE A 32 3.21 -2.94 -6.76
N GLY A 33 3.04 -1.66 -7.09
CA GLY A 33 3.12 -0.59 -6.10
C GLY A 33 2.07 -0.75 -5.00
N LEU A 34 0.83 -1.02 -5.37
CA LEU A 34 -0.25 -1.23 -4.41
C LEU A 34 -0.08 -2.52 -3.62
N LEU A 35 0.39 -3.60 -4.26
CA LEU A 35 0.66 -4.86 -3.59
C LEU A 35 1.75 -4.69 -2.53
N PHE A 36 2.84 -4.04 -2.90
CA PHE A 36 3.96 -3.79 -1.99
C PHE A 36 3.53 -2.91 -0.82
N TYR A 37 2.78 -1.85 -1.11
CA TYR A 37 2.27 -0.96 -0.08
C TYR A 37 1.32 -1.68 0.88
N LYS A 38 0.42 -2.51 0.34
CA LYS A 38 -0.50 -3.30 1.18
C LYS A 38 0.28 -4.21 2.12
N ARG A 39 1.33 -4.87 1.62
CA ARG A 39 2.21 -5.71 2.43
C ARG A 39 2.88 -4.89 3.54
N LEU A 40 3.45 -3.73 3.20
CA LEU A 40 4.08 -2.85 4.18
C LEU A 40 3.10 -2.44 5.28
N SER A 41 1.91 -2.02 4.87
CA SER A 41 0.90 -1.55 5.82
C SER A 41 0.39 -2.66 6.72
N ASP A 42 0.11 -3.83 6.16
CA ASP A 42 -0.40 -4.95 6.95
C ASP A 42 0.64 -5.43 7.96
N THR A 43 1.92 -5.53 7.56
CA THR A 43 2.98 -5.95 8.50
C THR A 43 3.23 -4.88 9.55
N PHE A 44 3.18 -3.61 9.18
CA PHE A 44 3.33 -2.52 10.14
C PHE A 44 2.21 -2.54 11.18
N ASP A 45 0.96 -2.73 10.74
CA ASP A 45 -0.18 -2.80 11.66
C ASP A 45 -0.01 -3.91 12.68
N GLU A 46 0.47 -5.08 12.25
CA GLU A 46 0.73 -6.20 13.16
C GLU A 46 1.84 -5.87 14.17
N GLU A 47 2.95 -5.31 13.69
CA GLU A 47 4.07 -4.92 14.55
C GLU A 47 3.65 -3.83 15.53
N HIS A 48 2.89 -2.85 15.05
CA HIS A 48 2.39 -1.75 15.88
C HIS A 48 1.47 -2.25 17.00
N ALA A 49 0.57 -3.17 16.68
CA ALA A 49 -0.33 -3.76 17.68
C ALA A 49 0.44 -4.49 18.76
N LYS A 50 1.42 -5.31 18.38
CA LYS A 50 2.25 -6.06 19.34
C LYS A 50 3.10 -5.12 20.18
N LEU A 51 3.66 -4.09 19.58
CA LEU A 51 4.51 -3.14 20.26
C LEU A 51 3.70 -2.31 21.26
N THR A 52 2.50 -1.90 20.88
CA THR A 52 1.61 -1.13 21.74
C THR A 52 1.27 -1.92 23.01
N GLU A 53 1.05 -3.23 22.89
CA GLU A 53 0.82 -4.08 24.06
C GLU A 53 2.03 -4.13 25.00
N LYS A 54 3.25 -4.10 24.44
CA LYS A 54 4.48 -4.24 25.23
C LYS A 54 4.92 -2.95 25.90
N VAL A 55 4.87 -1.83 25.18
CA VAL A 55 5.50 -0.57 25.62
C VAL A 55 4.55 0.61 25.66
N GLY A 56 3.30 0.42 25.29
CA GLY A 56 2.29 1.48 25.26
C GLY A 56 2.31 2.30 23.98
N GLU A 57 1.25 3.08 23.80
CA GLU A 57 1.01 3.81 22.56
C GLU A 57 2.05 4.87 22.27
N GLN A 58 2.52 5.60 23.29
CA GLN A 58 3.51 6.66 23.10
C GLN A 58 4.84 6.13 22.57
N MET A 59 5.34 5.05 23.17
CA MET A 59 6.58 4.43 22.73
C MET A 59 6.42 3.77 21.36
N ALA A 60 5.24 3.22 21.08
CA ALA A 60 4.96 2.57 19.80
C ALA A 60 4.95 3.55 18.61
N LYS A 61 4.93 4.86 18.86
CA LYS A 61 5.03 5.87 17.81
C LYS A 61 6.47 6.19 17.43
N GLN A 62 7.44 5.70 18.18
CA GLN A 62 8.86 5.98 17.92
C GLN A 62 9.34 5.15 16.73
N ARG A 63 9.90 5.84 15.74
CA ARG A 63 10.44 5.18 14.55
C ARG A 63 11.49 4.13 14.89
N ASP A 64 12.34 4.42 15.88
CA ASP A 64 13.43 3.54 16.28
C ASP A 64 12.98 2.20 16.85
N MET A 65 11.71 2.09 17.20
CA MET A 65 11.15 0.85 17.73
C MET A 65 10.85 -0.20 16.65
N TYR A 66 10.96 0.17 15.37
CA TYR A 66 10.63 -0.71 14.25
C TYR A 66 11.90 -1.17 13.53
N PRO A 67 12.22 -2.48 13.58
CA PRO A 67 13.46 -2.99 13.00
C PRO A 67 13.45 -3.07 11.47
N HIS A 68 12.28 -3.10 10.86
CA HIS A 68 12.17 -3.26 9.41
C HIS A 68 11.75 -1.97 8.73
N PHE A 69 10.45 -1.70 8.67
CA PHE A 69 9.92 -0.51 8.01
C PHE A 69 8.99 0.24 8.95
N TYR A 70 9.01 1.55 8.83
CA TYR A 70 8.17 2.44 9.62
C TYR A 70 7.17 3.14 8.71
N LEU A 71 5.90 3.23 9.13
CA LEU A 71 4.91 4.03 8.45
C LEU A 71 4.53 5.22 9.34
N PRO A 72 4.76 6.46 8.86
CA PRO A 72 4.35 7.63 9.64
C PRO A 72 2.82 7.75 9.74
N ASP A 73 2.36 8.63 10.62
CA ASP A 73 0.93 8.87 10.77
C ASP A 73 0.29 9.25 9.44
N ASN A 74 -0.93 8.80 9.20
CA ASN A 74 -1.70 9.06 7.98
C ASN A 74 -1.15 8.38 6.73
N CYS A 75 -0.25 7.40 6.88
CA CYS A 75 0.33 6.67 5.75
C CYS A 75 -0.04 5.19 5.72
N ARG A 76 -0.97 4.75 6.56
CA ARG A 76 -1.41 3.36 6.58
C ARG A 76 -2.47 3.11 5.51
N TRP A 77 -2.67 1.85 5.18
CA TRP A 77 -3.67 1.46 4.20
C TRP A 77 -5.06 2.05 4.49
N LYS A 78 -5.47 2.04 5.75
CA LYS A 78 -6.77 2.59 6.16
C LYS A 78 -6.93 4.06 5.80
N ASP A 79 -5.84 4.80 5.79
CA ASP A 79 -5.86 6.24 5.49
C ASP A 79 -6.11 6.49 4.01
N VAL A 80 -5.56 5.63 3.15
CA VAL A 80 -5.82 5.69 1.71
C VAL A 80 -7.22 5.14 1.40
N LEU A 81 -7.60 4.05 2.08
CA LEU A 81 -8.91 3.43 1.89
C LEU A 81 -10.07 4.39 2.15
N SER A 82 -9.91 5.27 3.15
CA SER A 82 -10.94 6.24 3.52
C SER A 82 -11.01 7.46 2.59
N GLN A 83 -10.05 7.60 1.68
CA GLN A 83 -10.02 8.73 0.74
C GLN A 83 -11.04 8.52 -0.37
N SER A 84 -11.90 9.51 -0.63
CA SER A 84 -12.95 9.40 -1.66
C SER A 84 -12.65 10.20 -2.92
N THR A 85 -11.82 11.25 -2.80
CA THR A 85 -11.43 12.12 -3.92
C THR A 85 -9.93 12.34 -3.88
N ASN A 86 -9.34 12.71 -5.01
CA ASN A 86 -7.90 12.96 -5.15
C ASN A 86 -7.09 11.78 -4.60
N ILE A 87 -7.53 10.58 -4.92
CA ILE A 87 -6.93 9.33 -4.40
C ILE A 87 -5.48 9.20 -4.88
N GLY A 88 -5.22 9.50 -6.15
CA GLY A 88 -3.88 9.42 -6.72
C GLY A 88 -2.90 10.35 -6.04
N GLU A 89 -3.33 11.58 -5.74
CA GLU A 89 -2.50 12.54 -4.99
C GLU A 89 -2.19 12.02 -3.59
N LYS A 90 -3.19 11.46 -2.93
CA LYS A 90 -3.01 10.87 -1.60
C LYS A 90 -2.00 9.72 -1.63
N ILE A 91 -2.09 8.83 -2.61
CA ILE A 91 -1.16 7.71 -2.76
C ILE A 91 0.26 8.23 -3.00
N ASN A 92 0.42 9.20 -3.90
CA ASN A 92 1.73 9.78 -4.18
C ASN A 92 2.35 10.41 -2.92
N ASP A 93 1.56 11.14 -2.14
CA ASP A 93 2.03 11.77 -0.90
C ASP A 93 2.44 10.72 0.13
N VAL A 94 1.63 9.68 0.30
CA VAL A 94 1.92 8.59 1.23
C VAL A 94 3.21 7.87 0.82
N PHE A 95 3.36 7.54 -0.46
CA PHE A 95 4.55 6.86 -0.96
C PHE A 95 5.81 7.70 -0.77
N ALA A 96 5.70 9.01 -0.99
CA ALA A 96 6.82 9.93 -0.77
C ALA A 96 7.23 9.98 0.71
N GLN A 97 6.27 10.06 1.61
CA GLN A 97 6.55 10.10 3.05
C GLN A 97 7.16 8.79 3.54
N ILE A 98 6.63 7.65 3.09
CA ILE A 98 7.15 6.33 3.45
C ILE A 98 8.59 6.18 2.95
N THR A 99 8.86 6.59 1.71
CA THR A 99 10.20 6.52 1.12
C THR A 99 11.18 7.35 1.93
N ARG A 100 10.81 8.58 2.27
CA ARG A 100 11.67 9.50 3.03
C ARG A 100 11.98 8.95 4.42
N ASP A 101 10.96 8.46 5.13
CA ASP A 101 11.13 7.99 6.51
C ASP A 101 11.84 6.65 6.60
N ASN A 102 11.98 5.93 5.49
CA ASN A 102 12.68 4.65 5.42
C ASN A 102 13.93 4.71 4.53
N SER A 103 14.39 5.90 4.18
CA SER A 103 15.58 6.06 3.33
C SER A 103 16.83 5.49 4.02
N PRO A 104 17.73 4.81 3.29
CA PRO A 104 17.69 4.57 1.85
C PRO A 104 16.98 3.26 1.43
N LYS A 105 16.38 2.52 2.35
CA LYS A 105 15.85 1.17 2.10
C LYS A 105 14.82 1.10 0.97
N LEU A 106 13.96 2.11 0.84
CA LEU A 106 12.88 2.12 -0.12
C LEU A 106 13.09 3.08 -1.28
N ASP A 107 14.27 3.70 -1.37
CA ASP A 107 14.57 4.64 -2.45
C ASP A 107 14.41 3.95 -3.81
N GLY A 108 13.65 4.57 -4.71
CA GLY A 108 13.45 4.07 -6.06
C GLY A 108 12.48 2.91 -6.21
N ILE A 109 11.76 2.55 -5.14
CA ILE A 109 10.76 1.46 -5.19
C ILE A 109 9.35 2.02 -5.33
N LEU A 110 8.91 2.84 -4.39
CA LEU A 110 7.55 3.40 -4.41
C LEU A 110 7.47 4.73 -5.17
N ASP A 111 8.54 5.49 -5.19
CA ASP A 111 8.56 6.86 -5.70
C ASP A 111 8.67 6.97 -7.23
N ARG A 112 8.71 5.85 -7.94
CA ARG A 112 8.80 5.82 -9.41
C ARG A 112 7.46 5.81 -10.12
N ILE A 113 6.37 5.66 -9.37
CA ILE A 113 5.04 5.46 -9.93
C ILE A 113 4.20 6.70 -9.66
N ASP A 114 3.61 7.26 -10.72
CA ASP A 114 2.69 8.39 -10.58
C ASP A 114 1.25 7.89 -10.60
N PHE A 115 0.61 7.91 -9.44
CA PHE A 115 -0.79 7.52 -9.31
C PHE A 115 -1.75 8.69 -9.58
N ASN A 116 -1.22 9.89 -9.76
CA ASN A 116 -2.04 11.09 -9.94
C ASN A 116 -2.15 11.54 -11.41
N ASP A 117 -1.86 10.65 -12.35
CA ASP A 117 -2.08 10.92 -13.77
C ASP A 117 -3.55 10.64 -14.09
N LYS A 118 -4.37 11.68 -14.04
CA LYS A 118 -5.82 11.57 -14.22
C LYS A 118 -6.25 11.23 -15.64
N GLU A 119 -5.35 11.38 -16.61
CA GLU A 119 -5.60 10.93 -17.95
C GLU A 119 -5.52 9.41 -18.06
N VAL A 120 -4.78 8.79 -17.15
CA VAL A 120 -4.57 7.34 -17.10
C VAL A 120 -5.46 6.69 -16.05
N LEU A 121 -5.48 7.25 -14.82
CA LEU A 121 -6.19 6.69 -13.68
C LEU A 121 -7.17 7.70 -13.08
N SER A 122 -8.46 7.40 -13.17
CA SER A 122 -9.49 8.19 -12.51
C SER A 122 -9.59 7.80 -11.03
N ASP A 123 -10.22 8.66 -10.22
CA ASP A 123 -10.52 8.33 -8.83
C ASP A 123 -11.36 7.06 -8.74
N GLU A 124 -12.31 6.88 -9.65
CA GLU A 124 -13.17 5.70 -9.69
C GLU A 124 -12.35 4.42 -9.87
N THR A 125 -11.42 4.41 -10.82
CA THR A 125 -10.55 3.25 -11.07
C THR A 125 -9.65 2.97 -9.89
N LEU A 126 -9.04 4.02 -9.31
CA LEU A 126 -8.21 3.87 -8.12
C LEU A 126 -9.00 3.34 -6.93
N SER A 127 -10.21 3.85 -6.73
CA SER A 127 -11.07 3.36 -5.66
C SER A 127 -11.38 1.87 -5.83
N GLU A 128 -11.67 1.42 -7.03
CA GLU A 128 -11.91 0.01 -7.31
C GLU A 128 -10.69 -0.86 -6.99
N LEU A 129 -9.50 -0.39 -7.38
CA LEU A 129 -8.25 -1.10 -7.08
C LEU A 129 -8.00 -1.17 -5.58
N ILE A 130 -8.17 -0.06 -4.87
CA ILE A 130 -7.96 0.00 -3.42
C ILE A 130 -8.93 -0.94 -2.71
N GLN A 131 -10.20 -0.93 -3.10
CA GLN A 131 -11.19 -1.83 -2.52
C GLN A 131 -10.86 -3.29 -2.80
N HIS A 132 -10.36 -3.58 -3.99
CA HIS A 132 -9.94 -4.93 -4.36
C HIS A 132 -8.78 -5.41 -3.51
N PHE A 133 -7.71 -4.60 -3.40
CA PHE A 133 -6.55 -4.97 -2.60
C PHE A 133 -6.86 -5.00 -1.10
N ASN A 134 -7.87 -4.27 -0.65
CA ASN A 134 -8.28 -4.29 0.74
C ASN A 134 -8.71 -5.70 1.19
N LYS A 135 -9.17 -6.53 0.26
CA LYS A 135 -9.61 -7.89 0.55
C LYS A 135 -8.45 -8.89 0.68
N ILE A 136 -7.22 -8.46 0.37
CA ILE A 136 -6.07 -9.34 0.32
C ILE A 136 -5.23 -9.17 1.59
N PRO A 137 -5.26 -10.14 2.54
CA PRO A 137 -4.43 -10.04 3.74
C PRO A 137 -2.98 -10.38 3.42
N LEU A 138 -2.07 -9.48 3.70
CA LEU A 138 -0.64 -9.63 3.37
C LEU A 138 0.29 -9.45 4.55
N GLY A 139 -0.23 -9.50 5.78
CA GLY A 139 0.59 -9.47 6.98
C GLY A 139 1.33 -10.79 7.18
N ASN A 140 2.26 -10.82 8.13
CA ASN A 140 3.04 -12.03 8.43
C ASN A 140 2.17 -13.16 8.96
N GLU A 141 1.10 -12.83 9.65
CA GLU A 141 0.18 -13.82 10.21
C GLU A 141 -0.74 -14.43 9.15
N ALA A 142 -0.85 -13.79 7.98
CA ALA A 142 -1.72 -14.24 6.89
C ALA A 142 -0.96 -15.02 5.81
N VAL A 143 0.35 -14.87 5.76
CA VAL A 143 1.18 -15.45 4.69
C VAL A 143 2.05 -16.59 5.21
#